data_8ef9f6c624ecd7352a65ce893e8b2a12
#
_entry.id   8ef9f6c624ecd7352a65ce893e8b2a12
#
_cell.length_a   1.000
_cell.length_b   1.000
_cell.length_c   1.000
_cell.angle_alpha   90.00
_cell.angle_beta   90.00
_cell.angle_gamma   90.00
#
_symmetry.space_group_name_H-M   'P 1'
#
loop_
_entity.id
_entity.type
_entity.pdbx_description
1 polymer ?
#
loop_
_entity_poly.entity_id
_entity_poly.type
_entity_poly.pdbx_seq_one_letter_code
_entity_poly.pdbx_strand_id
1 'polypeptide(L)'
;MAEDGIEGLYLAENNDYELIILDIMLPKIDGWTVLQKLRQTKQTPVLFLSARDTLDDRVKGLELGADDYLIKPFAFSELLARMRSILRRGHVQQTEVMEIANLKIDLLKHKVYRNDKHIDLTPKEFSLLSLLARREGEVLSRTLIAEQVWDMNFDSDTNIIDVAIRRLRQKVDSGCDDKLIHTIRGVGYVLEKRSE
;
A
#
# COMPACT_ATOMS: atom_id res chain seq x y z
N MET A 1 -3.83 -23.39 -9.00
CA MET A 1 -2.65 -23.90 -8.27
C MET A 1 -1.93 -24.82 -9.24
N ALA A 2 -0.62 -24.78 -9.33
CA ALA A 2 0.18 -25.64 -10.19
C ALA A 2 0.84 -26.74 -9.35
N GLU A 3 1.03 -27.92 -9.91
CA GLU A 3 1.61 -29.07 -9.21
C GLU A 3 3.13 -29.20 -9.50
N ASP A 4 3.63 -28.54 -10.54
CA ASP A 4 5.05 -28.52 -10.90
C ASP A 4 5.48 -27.18 -11.50
N GLY A 5 6.81 -27.01 -11.68
CA GLY A 5 7.37 -25.76 -12.15
C GLY A 5 7.04 -25.43 -13.61
N ILE A 6 6.82 -26.42 -14.48
CA ILE A 6 6.47 -26.19 -15.90
C ILE A 6 5.04 -25.66 -15.99
N GLU A 7 4.11 -26.30 -15.31
CA GLU A 7 2.71 -25.85 -15.23
C GLU A 7 2.63 -24.45 -14.57
N GLY A 8 3.40 -24.26 -13.47
CA GLY A 8 3.46 -22.98 -12.77
C GLY A 8 3.93 -21.84 -13.67
N LEU A 9 4.99 -22.06 -14.44
CA LEU A 9 5.49 -21.08 -15.40
C LEU A 9 4.46 -20.77 -16.49
N TYR A 10 3.86 -21.80 -17.09
CA TYR A 10 2.82 -21.63 -18.10
C TYR A 10 1.65 -20.79 -17.60
N LEU A 11 1.16 -21.09 -16.39
CA LEU A 11 0.07 -20.31 -15.79
C LEU A 11 0.48 -18.87 -15.50
N ALA A 12 1.71 -18.65 -14.99
CA ALA A 12 2.23 -17.33 -14.67
C ALA A 12 2.41 -16.45 -15.91
N GLU A 13 2.83 -17.03 -17.04
CA GLU A 13 2.99 -16.30 -18.30
C GLU A 13 1.66 -15.95 -18.98
N ASN A 14 0.67 -16.83 -18.88
CA ASN A 14 -0.58 -16.70 -19.66
C ASN A 14 -1.74 -16.04 -18.87
N ASN A 15 -1.57 -15.78 -17.58
CA ASN A 15 -2.59 -15.11 -16.75
C ASN A 15 -1.98 -13.93 -16.00
N ASP A 16 -2.83 -12.99 -15.62
CA ASP A 16 -2.43 -11.86 -14.79
C ASP A 16 -2.73 -12.16 -13.32
N TYR A 17 -1.68 -12.20 -12.53
CA TYR A 17 -1.73 -12.40 -11.09
C TYR A 17 -1.20 -11.15 -10.38
N GLU A 18 -1.81 -10.80 -9.26
CA GLU A 18 -1.32 -9.71 -8.39
C GLU A 18 -0.09 -10.13 -7.58
N LEU A 19 0.04 -11.43 -7.29
CA LEU A 19 1.15 -12.04 -6.55
C LEU A 19 1.25 -13.53 -6.89
N ILE A 20 2.45 -14.02 -7.06
CA ILE A 20 2.76 -15.45 -7.20
C ILE A 20 3.47 -15.91 -5.93
N ILE A 21 2.96 -16.95 -5.30
CA ILE A 21 3.65 -17.68 -4.23
C ILE A 21 4.33 -18.88 -4.87
N LEU A 22 5.65 -18.93 -4.79
CA LEU A 22 6.48 -19.88 -5.53
C LEU A 22 7.35 -20.70 -4.58
N ASP A 23 7.15 -22.02 -4.56
CA ASP A 23 8.06 -22.91 -3.87
C ASP A 23 9.37 -23.05 -4.68
N ILE A 24 10.50 -23.07 -4.01
CA ILE A 24 11.78 -23.31 -4.67
C ILE A 24 11.92 -24.78 -5.08
N MET A 25 11.43 -25.70 -4.25
CA MET A 25 11.56 -27.14 -4.45
C MET A 25 10.37 -27.69 -5.24
N LEU A 26 10.26 -27.31 -6.51
CA LEU A 26 9.23 -27.83 -7.41
C LEU A 26 9.75 -29.00 -8.25
N PRO A 27 8.89 -29.96 -8.60
CA PRO A 27 9.19 -30.98 -9.59
C PRO A 27 9.46 -30.38 -10.98
N LYS A 28 10.17 -31.10 -11.84
CA LYS A 28 10.52 -30.81 -13.23
C LYS A 28 11.50 -29.64 -13.38
N ILE A 29 11.09 -28.43 -13.04
CA ILE A 29 11.97 -27.25 -12.98
C ILE A 29 11.78 -26.57 -11.62
N ASP A 30 12.90 -26.15 -11.02
CA ASP A 30 12.89 -25.51 -9.71
C ASP A 30 12.35 -24.06 -9.76
N GLY A 31 12.00 -23.53 -8.59
CA GLY A 31 11.44 -22.19 -8.49
C GLY A 31 12.39 -21.08 -8.95
N TRP A 32 13.71 -21.28 -8.86
CA TRP A 32 14.70 -20.34 -9.40
C TRP A 32 14.59 -20.19 -10.90
N THR A 33 14.53 -21.35 -11.59
CA THR A 33 14.37 -21.42 -13.04
C THR A 33 13.04 -20.84 -13.49
N VAL A 34 11.96 -21.10 -12.73
CA VAL A 34 10.64 -20.50 -12.99
C VAL A 34 10.73 -18.98 -12.92
N LEU A 35 11.29 -18.42 -11.84
CA LEU A 35 11.41 -16.98 -11.67
C LEU A 35 12.26 -16.34 -12.77
N GLN A 36 13.43 -16.93 -13.07
CA GLN A 36 14.33 -16.41 -14.09
C GLN A 36 13.68 -16.33 -15.48
N LYS A 37 12.89 -17.33 -15.85
CA LYS A 37 12.14 -17.33 -17.11
C LYS A 37 10.99 -16.31 -17.07
N LEU A 38 10.24 -16.26 -15.98
CA LEU A 38 9.14 -15.32 -15.81
C LEU A 38 9.61 -13.86 -15.93
N ARG A 39 10.78 -13.53 -15.39
CA ARG A 39 11.35 -12.17 -15.45
C ARG A 39 11.77 -11.73 -16.87
N GLN A 40 11.80 -12.63 -17.85
CA GLN A 40 11.99 -12.25 -19.25
C GLN A 40 10.74 -11.63 -19.87
N THR A 41 9.56 -11.91 -19.32
CA THR A 41 8.27 -11.51 -19.91
C THR A 41 7.38 -10.72 -18.96
N LYS A 42 7.47 -10.96 -17.64
CA LYS A 42 6.57 -10.36 -16.64
C LYS A 42 7.30 -9.90 -15.37
N GLN A 43 6.77 -8.84 -14.78
CA GLN A 43 7.22 -8.28 -13.50
C GLN A 43 6.22 -8.56 -12.36
N THR A 44 5.36 -9.57 -12.50
CA THR A 44 4.42 -9.98 -11.46
C THR A 44 5.17 -10.26 -10.15
N PRO A 45 4.75 -9.68 -9.01
CA PRO A 45 5.40 -9.89 -7.73
C PRO A 45 5.49 -11.37 -7.36
N VAL A 46 6.63 -11.79 -6.80
CA VAL A 46 6.88 -13.18 -6.41
C VAL A 46 7.38 -13.27 -4.98
N LEU A 47 6.69 -14.06 -4.16
CA LEU A 47 7.11 -14.46 -2.81
C LEU A 47 7.60 -15.91 -2.85
N PHE A 48 8.89 -16.13 -2.57
CA PHE A 48 9.41 -17.48 -2.42
C PHE A 48 8.99 -18.12 -1.10
N LEU A 49 8.60 -19.41 -1.18
CA LEU A 49 8.53 -20.31 -0.03
C LEU A 49 9.67 -21.34 -0.12
N SER A 50 10.41 -21.55 0.96
CA SER A 50 11.53 -22.48 0.93
C SER A 50 11.80 -23.15 2.28
N ALA A 51 12.26 -24.41 2.24
CA ALA A 51 12.88 -25.06 3.37
C ALA A 51 14.37 -24.71 3.53
N ARG A 52 14.96 -23.95 2.57
CA ARG A 52 16.36 -23.51 2.62
C ARG A 52 16.42 -22.18 3.35
N ASP A 53 17.29 -22.12 4.37
CA ASP A 53 17.44 -20.97 5.26
C ASP A 53 18.81 -20.27 5.15
N THR A 54 19.66 -20.70 4.21
CA THR A 54 20.99 -20.11 4.06
C THR A 54 20.90 -18.66 3.57
N LEU A 55 21.83 -17.83 4.01
CA LEU A 55 21.91 -16.43 3.59
C LEU A 55 22.07 -16.33 2.07
N ASP A 56 22.90 -17.24 1.49
CA ASP A 56 23.18 -17.28 0.06
C ASP A 56 21.92 -17.57 -0.77
N ASP A 57 21.06 -18.48 -0.33
CA ASP A 57 19.79 -18.77 -1.01
C ASP A 57 18.84 -17.55 -1.00
N ARG A 58 18.80 -16.80 0.10
CA ARG A 58 17.97 -15.58 0.19
C ARG A 58 18.50 -14.47 -0.73
N VAL A 59 19.82 -14.24 -0.70
CA VAL A 59 20.48 -13.25 -1.57
C VAL A 59 20.22 -13.60 -3.03
N LYS A 60 20.45 -14.87 -3.42
CA LYS A 60 20.17 -15.36 -4.77
C LYS A 60 18.72 -15.11 -5.20
N GLY A 61 17.75 -15.35 -4.31
CA GLY A 61 16.33 -15.10 -4.59
C GLY A 61 16.04 -13.64 -4.93
N LEU A 62 16.57 -12.74 -4.12
CA LEU A 62 16.40 -11.30 -4.31
C LEU A 62 17.13 -10.81 -5.58
N GLU A 63 18.34 -11.30 -5.85
CA GLU A 63 19.10 -10.97 -7.07
C GLU A 63 18.39 -11.44 -8.34
N LEU A 64 17.68 -12.58 -8.31
CA LEU A 64 16.86 -13.06 -9.40
C LEU A 64 15.55 -12.28 -9.57
N GLY A 65 15.25 -11.34 -8.67
CA GLY A 65 14.11 -10.47 -8.77
C GLY A 65 12.86 -10.96 -8.02
N ALA A 66 13.02 -11.77 -6.96
CA ALA A 66 11.95 -12.03 -6.03
C ALA A 66 11.68 -10.80 -5.15
N ASP A 67 10.42 -10.61 -4.75
CA ASP A 67 10.01 -9.46 -3.94
C ASP A 67 10.15 -9.71 -2.43
N ASP A 68 10.08 -10.98 -2.01
CA ASP A 68 10.35 -11.42 -0.64
C ASP A 68 10.59 -12.93 -0.59
N TYR A 69 11.00 -13.43 0.59
CA TYR A 69 11.39 -14.80 0.85
C TYR A 69 10.87 -15.24 2.22
N LEU A 70 10.20 -16.39 2.30
CA LEU A 70 9.65 -16.94 3.54
C LEU A 70 10.13 -18.37 3.77
N ILE A 71 10.71 -18.61 4.95
CA ILE A 71 11.29 -19.91 5.31
C ILE A 71 10.24 -20.81 5.95
N LYS A 72 10.19 -22.07 5.51
CA LYS A 72 9.38 -23.12 6.13
C LYS A 72 10.12 -23.73 7.35
N PRO A 73 9.40 -24.02 8.47
CA PRO A 73 7.98 -23.77 8.73
C PRO A 73 7.69 -22.31 9.11
N PHE A 74 6.58 -21.77 8.67
CA PHE A 74 6.17 -20.37 8.94
C PHE A 74 4.77 -20.31 9.57
N ALA A 75 4.51 -19.25 10.32
CA ALA A 75 3.16 -18.95 10.79
C ALA A 75 2.31 -18.38 9.64
N PHE A 76 1.04 -18.78 9.57
CA PHE A 76 0.13 -18.24 8.55
C PHE A 76 -0.02 -16.72 8.62
N SER A 77 0.05 -16.15 9.83
CA SER A 77 0.07 -14.69 10.05
C SER A 77 1.28 -14.01 9.40
N GLU A 78 2.46 -14.66 9.40
CA GLU A 78 3.66 -14.14 8.74
C GLU A 78 3.49 -14.13 7.21
N LEU A 79 3.00 -15.23 6.65
CA LEU A 79 2.69 -15.31 5.22
C LEU A 79 1.76 -14.16 4.80
N LEU A 80 0.65 -13.97 5.52
CA LEU A 80 -0.31 -12.89 5.24
C LEU A 80 0.32 -11.50 5.36
N ALA A 81 1.17 -11.26 6.37
CA ALA A 81 1.84 -9.97 6.54
C ALA A 81 2.78 -9.66 5.37
N ARG A 82 3.56 -10.64 4.89
CA ARG A 82 4.46 -10.51 3.74
C ARG A 82 3.70 -10.30 2.44
N MET A 83 2.65 -11.08 2.19
CA MET A 83 1.76 -10.90 1.03
C MET A 83 1.19 -9.49 0.98
N ARG A 84 0.65 -8.98 2.10
CA ARG A 84 0.14 -7.60 2.19
C ARG A 84 1.23 -6.56 1.94
N SER A 85 2.45 -6.80 2.41
CA SER A 85 3.59 -5.90 2.19
C SER A 85 3.97 -5.82 0.71
N ILE A 86 4.01 -6.97 0.01
CA ILE A 86 4.32 -7.05 -1.42
C ILE A 86 3.21 -6.39 -2.24
N LEU A 87 1.95 -6.78 -2.00
CA LEU A 87 0.79 -6.23 -2.72
C LEU A 87 0.67 -4.71 -2.54
N ARG A 88 0.98 -4.20 -1.36
CA ARG A 88 1.05 -2.75 -1.12
C ARG A 88 2.11 -2.08 -1.99
N ARG A 89 3.27 -2.73 -2.23
CA ARG A 89 4.32 -2.22 -3.15
C ARG A 89 3.88 -2.31 -4.61
N GLY A 90 3.18 -3.37 -4.99
CA GLY A 90 2.64 -3.56 -6.35
C GLY A 90 1.54 -2.56 -6.70
N HIS A 91 0.70 -2.19 -5.75
CA HIS A 91 -0.29 -1.11 -5.93
C HIS A 91 0.32 0.30 -5.94
N VAL A 92 1.58 0.46 -5.50
CA VAL A 92 2.31 1.74 -5.58
C VAL A 92 2.74 2.08 -7.03
N GLN A 93 2.59 1.20 -8.00
CA GLN A 93 2.71 1.58 -9.42
C GLN A 93 1.46 2.25 -10.01
N GLN A 94 0.37 2.39 -9.24
CA GLN A 94 -0.75 3.27 -9.63
C GLN A 94 -0.68 4.56 -8.80
N THR A 95 -0.06 5.54 -9.40
CA THR A 95 -0.01 6.96 -9.02
C THR A 95 0.70 7.26 -7.68
N GLU A 96 2.00 7.53 -7.78
CA GLU A 96 2.78 8.27 -6.75
C GLU A 96 2.16 9.64 -6.45
N VAL A 97 1.24 10.07 -7.28
CA VAL A 97 0.51 11.34 -7.21
C VAL A 97 -0.98 11.06 -7.19
N MET A 98 -1.65 11.44 -6.11
CA MET A 98 -3.12 11.41 -6.01
C MET A 98 -3.66 12.79 -6.36
N GLU A 99 -4.69 12.82 -7.22
CA GLU A 99 -5.35 14.06 -7.64
C GLU A 99 -6.85 13.97 -7.30
N ILE A 100 -7.32 14.87 -6.43
CA ILE A 100 -8.72 14.98 -6.01
C ILE A 100 -9.15 16.42 -6.26
N ALA A 101 -9.97 16.65 -7.27
CA ALA A 101 -10.28 17.98 -7.78
C ALA A 101 -8.99 18.77 -8.11
N ASN A 102 -8.72 19.85 -7.39
CA ASN A 102 -7.52 20.68 -7.53
C ASN A 102 -6.49 20.44 -6.40
N LEU A 103 -6.62 19.37 -5.65
CA LEU A 103 -5.66 18.89 -4.65
C LEU A 103 -4.78 17.80 -5.28
N LYS A 104 -3.46 17.97 -5.22
CA LYS A 104 -2.46 17.03 -5.72
C LYS A 104 -1.52 16.63 -4.60
N ILE A 105 -1.38 15.33 -4.36
CA ILE A 105 -0.57 14.75 -3.28
C ILE A 105 0.48 13.85 -3.89
N ASP A 106 1.74 14.25 -3.86
CA ASP A 106 2.89 13.42 -4.24
C ASP A 106 3.34 12.62 -3.03
N LEU A 107 2.99 11.34 -3.02
CA LEU A 107 3.25 10.45 -1.87
C LEU A 107 4.74 10.12 -1.71
N LEU A 108 5.52 10.12 -2.80
CA LEU A 108 6.96 9.83 -2.74
C LEU A 108 7.75 11.02 -2.25
N LYS A 109 7.44 12.20 -2.80
CA LYS A 109 8.15 13.42 -2.44
C LYS A 109 7.61 14.07 -1.18
N HIS A 110 6.53 13.53 -0.59
CA HIS A 110 5.82 14.11 0.55
C HIS A 110 5.42 15.57 0.30
N LYS A 111 4.95 15.88 -0.92
CA LYS A 111 4.54 17.23 -1.32
C LYS A 111 3.06 17.29 -1.61
N VAL A 112 2.47 18.39 -1.23
CA VAL A 112 1.03 18.65 -1.43
C VAL A 112 0.87 19.99 -2.14
N TYR A 113 -0.03 20.01 -3.12
CA TYR A 113 -0.37 21.22 -3.87
C TYR A 113 -1.88 21.39 -3.92
N ARG A 114 -2.34 22.62 -3.81
CA ARG A 114 -3.73 23.00 -3.98
C ARG A 114 -3.82 24.17 -4.97
N ASN A 115 -4.55 24.04 -6.08
CA ASN A 115 -4.49 25.01 -7.18
C ASN A 115 -3.04 25.34 -7.59
N ASP A 116 -2.18 24.34 -7.75
CA ASP A 116 -0.75 24.43 -8.05
C ASP A 116 0.11 25.20 -7.02
N LYS A 117 -0.46 25.63 -5.89
CA LYS A 117 0.28 26.22 -4.78
C LYS A 117 0.72 25.14 -3.81
N HIS A 118 2.00 25.13 -3.48
CA HIS A 118 2.57 24.22 -2.49
C HIS A 118 1.99 24.48 -1.09
N ILE A 119 1.65 23.40 -0.39
CA ILE A 119 1.16 23.42 0.99
C ILE A 119 2.16 22.71 1.89
N ASP A 120 2.69 23.42 2.88
CA ASP A 120 3.57 22.83 3.87
C ASP A 120 2.78 22.11 4.96
N LEU A 121 2.91 20.79 4.99
CA LEU A 121 2.31 19.93 5.99
C LEU A 121 3.38 19.33 6.91
N THR A 122 3.07 19.19 8.18
CA THR A 122 3.86 18.36 9.10
C THR A 122 3.71 16.88 8.72
N PRO A 123 4.63 15.99 9.14
CA PRO A 123 4.52 14.55 8.85
C PRO A 123 3.18 13.93 9.26
N LYS A 124 2.62 14.34 10.40
CA LYS A 124 1.31 13.85 10.87
C LYS A 124 0.13 14.41 10.07
N GLU A 125 0.18 15.67 9.66
CA GLU A 125 -0.81 16.26 8.76
C GLU A 125 -0.77 15.61 7.38
N PHE A 126 0.42 15.32 6.87
CA PHE A 126 0.60 14.59 5.61
C PHE A 126 0.04 13.17 5.69
N SER A 127 0.34 12.43 6.78
CA SER A 127 -0.22 11.09 7.00
C SER A 127 -1.75 11.10 7.09
N LEU A 128 -2.33 12.09 7.79
CA LEU A 128 -3.78 12.28 7.90
C LEU A 128 -4.41 12.57 6.54
N LEU A 129 -3.83 13.51 5.78
CA LEU A 129 -4.32 13.83 4.43
C LEU A 129 -4.23 12.64 3.49
N SER A 130 -3.10 11.93 3.51
CA SER A 130 -2.89 10.74 2.69
C SER A 130 -3.86 9.61 3.01
N LEU A 131 -4.19 9.42 4.30
CA LEU A 131 -5.19 8.45 4.73
C LEU A 131 -6.57 8.80 4.18
N LEU A 132 -7.00 10.05 4.34
CA LEU A 132 -8.29 10.52 3.82
C LEU A 132 -8.36 10.43 2.29
N ALA A 133 -7.28 10.80 1.60
CA ALA A 133 -7.21 10.79 0.14
C ALA A 133 -7.24 9.38 -0.45
N ARG A 134 -6.58 8.40 0.19
CA ARG A 134 -6.63 6.98 -0.23
C ARG A 134 -8.03 6.36 -0.12
N ARG A 135 -8.89 6.97 0.68
CA ARG A 135 -10.27 6.56 0.94
C ARG A 135 -11.23 7.68 0.58
N GLU A 136 -10.99 8.31 -0.59
CA GLU A 136 -11.86 9.36 -1.12
C GLU A 136 -13.33 8.89 -1.13
N GLY A 137 -14.24 9.74 -0.63
CA GLY A 137 -15.68 9.44 -0.53
C GLY A 137 -16.07 8.50 0.62
N GLU A 138 -15.11 7.90 1.34
CA GLU A 138 -15.39 7.04 2.49
C GLU A 138 -15.36 7.86 3.80
N VAL A 139 -16.38 7.66 4.64
CA VAL A 139 -16.42 8.30 5.97
C VAL A 139 -15.57 7.54 6.96
N LEU A 140 -14.47 8.13 7.41
CA LEU A 140 -13.57 7.55 8.38
C LEU A 140 -13.93 7.97 9.80
N SER A 141 -14.12 6.99 10.69
CA SER A 141 -14.38 7.27 12.10
C SER A 141 -13.16 7.89 12.79
N ARG A 142 -13.41 8.68 13.86
CA ARG A 142 -12.32 9.24 14.67
C ARG A 142 -11.37 8.18 15.21
N THR A 143 -11.91 7.06 15.66
CA THR A 143 -11.15 5.92 16.17
C THR A 143 -10.22 5.35 15.12
N LEU A 144 -10.72 5.09 13.91
CA LEU A 144 -9.92 4.58 12.81
C LEU A 144 -8.79 5.54 12.42
N ILE A 145 -9.09 6.86 12.40
CA ILE A 145 -8.07 7.89 12.12
C ILE A 145 -7.00 7.91 13.24
N ALA A 146 -7.42 7.83 14.52
CA ALA A 146 -6.49 7.80 15.65
C ALA A 146 -5.56 6.60 15.59
N GLU A 147 -6.10 5.42 15.33
CA GLU A 147 -5.35 4.18 15.22
C GLU A 147 -4.34 4.24 14.06
N GLN A 148 -4.77 4.65 12.87
CA GLN A 148 -3.91 4.58 11.68
C GLN A 148 -2.87 5.71 11.57
N VAL A 149 -3.12 6.85 12.17
CA VAL A 149 -2.20 8.00 12.07
C VAL A 149 -1.36 8.19 13.33
N TRP A 150 -1.88 7.85 14.52
CA TRP A 150 -1.19 8.09 15.79
C TRP A 150 -0.81 6.83 16.56
N ASP A 151 -1.15 5.63 16.08
CA ASP A 151 -0.97 4.35 16.82
C ASP A 151 -1.62 4.36 18.21
N MET A 152 -2.74 5.10 18.37
CA MET A 152 -3.42 5.26 19.63
C MET A 152 -4.56 4.26 19.78
N ASN A 153 -4.55 3.49 20.87
CA ASN A 153 -5.66 2.64 21.28
C ASN A 153 -6.83 3.47 21.86
N PHE A 154 -8.01 2.87 21.94
CA PHE A 154 -9.35 3.40 22.14
C PHE A 154 -9.61 4.39 23.29
N ASP A 155 -8.70 4.55 24.26
CA ASP A 155 -8.91 5.36 25.49
C ASP A 155 -8.31 6.77 25.43
N SER A 156 -7.79 7.20 24.30
CA SER A 156 -7.17 8.53 24.16
C SER A 156 -8.15 9.57 23.63
N ASP A 157 -8.08 10.78 24.17
CA ASP A 157 -8.90 11.95 23.82
C ASP A 157 -9.11 12.12 22.31
N THR A 158 -10.31 11.86 21.82
CA THR A 158 -10.74 12.06 20.43
C THR A 158 -10.62 13.54 19.99
N ASN A 159 -10.44 14.47 20.91
CA ASN A 159 -10.17 15.88 20.64
C ASN A 159 -8.91 16.11 19.78
N ILE A 160 -7.90 15.22 19.87
CA ILE A 160 -6.66 15.32 19.06
C ILE A 160 -7.01 15.28 17.57
N ILE A 161 -7.94 14.42 17.16
CA ILE A 161 -8.36 14.27 15.77
C ILE A 161 -9.08 15.53 15.28
N ASP A 162 -9.99 16.08 16.07
CA ASP A 162 -10.74 17.28 15.71
C ASP A 162 -9.80 18.49 15.55
N VAL A 163 -8.77 18.60 16.41
CA VAL A 163 -7.72 19.62 16.30
C VAL A 163 -6.88 19.41 15.05
N ALA A 164 -6.47 18.17 14.77
CA ALA A 164 -5.67 17.86 13.59
C ALA A 164 -6.44 18.15 12.28
N ILE A 165 -7.70 17.75 12.20
CA ILE A 165 -8.58 18.06 11.06
C ILE A 165 -8.76 19.57 10.90
N ARG A 166 -8.96 20.31 11.99
CA ARG A 166 -9.08 21.77 11.94
C ARG A 166 -7.82 22.42 11.35
N ARG A 167 -6.63 22.00 11.82
CA ARG A 167 -5.35 22.49 11.29
C ARG A 167 -5.15 22.11 9.82
N LEU A 168 -5.49 20.88 9.46
CA LEU A 168 -5.39 20.41 8.08
C LEU A 168 -6.31 21.22 7.15
N ARG A 169 -7.57 21.49 7.56
CA ARG A 169 -8.50 22.36 6.81
C ARG A 169 -7.97 23.78 6.63
N GLN A 170 -7.34 24.35 7.65
CA GLN A 170 -6.73 25.67 7.56
C GLN A 170 -5.65 25.75 6.48
N LYS A 171 -4.98 24.65 6.19
CA LYS A 171 -3.93 24.59 5.17
C LYS A 171 -4.47 24.17 3.80
N VAL A 172 -5.33 23.16 3.74
CA VAL A 172 -5.80 22.54 2.50
C VAL A 172 -7.01 23.27 1.92
N ASP A 173 -7.94 23.69 2.74
CA ASP A 173 -9.22 24.27 2.31
C ASP A 173 -9.29 25.80 2.41
N SER A 174 -8.27 26.45 2.99
CA SER A 174 -8.27 27.91 3.16
C SER A 174 -8.10 28.61 1.80
N GLY A 175 -8.98 29.58 1.54
CA GLY A 175 -8.95 30.35 0.28
C GLY A 175 -9.41 29.57 -0.95
N CYS A 176 -10.03 28.40 -0.76
CA CYS A 176 -10.67 27.63 -1.83
C CYS A 176 -12.20 27.68 -1.65
N ASP A 177 -12.91 27.87 -2.75
CA ASP A 177 -14.39 27.82 -2.75
C ASP A 177 -14.85 26.38 -2.51
N ASP A 178 -14.25 25.43 -3.21
CA ASP A 178 -14.50 24.00 -3.06
C ASP A 178 -13.77 23.46 -1.83
N LYS A 179 -14.47 23.20 -0.73
CA LYS A 179 -13.95 22.49 0.43
C LYS A 179 -13.90 21.00 0.12
N LEU A 180 -12.82 20.33 0.52
CA LEU A 180 -12.67 18.89 0.29
C LEU A 180 -12.82 18.06 1.57
N ILE A 181 -12.47 18.60 2.73
CA ILE A 181 -12.53 17.86 3.99
C ILE A 181 -13.86 18.16 4.68
N HIS A 182 -14.75 17.18 4.79
CA HIS A 182 -16.07 17.35 5.38
C HIS A 182 -16.21 16.60 6.69
N THR A 183 -17.14 17.08 7.55
CA THR A 183 -17.52 16.43 8.80
C THR A 183 -18.88 15.76 8.62
N ILE A 184 -18.96 14.47 8.92
CA ILE A 184 -20.22 13.76 9.08
C ILE A 184 -20.52 13.70 10.56
N ARG A 185 -21.50 14.49 10.99
CA ARG A 185 -21.85 14.64 12.43
C ARG A 185 -22.14 13.27 13.05
N GLY A 186 -21.53 13.02 14.21
CA GLY A 186 -21.70 11.76 14.95
C GLY A 186 -20.93 10.56 14.37
N VAL A 187 -20.33 10.65 13.16
CA VAL A 187 -19.63 9.55 12.50
C VAL A 187 -18.13 9.82 12.39
N GLY A 188 -17.73 10.86 11.65
CA GLY A 188 -16.30 11.09 11.38
C GLY A 188 -16.05 12.15 10.33
N TYR A 189 -15.06 11.87 9.47
CA TYR A 189 -14.56 12.78 8.44
C TYR A 189 -14.45 12.05 7.10
N VAL A 190 -14.67 12.81 6.03
CA VAL A 190 -14.53 12.34 4.65
C VAL A 190 -13.79 13.39 3.85
N LEU A 191 -12.99 12.95 2.87
CA LEU A 191 -12.39 13.80 1.87
C LEU A 191 -13.05 13.47 0.53
N GLU A 192 -13.74 14.46 -0.05
CA GLU A 192 -14.45 14.31 -1.32
C GLU A 192 -14.74 15.67 -1.94
N LYS A 193 -14.88 15.73 -3.26
CA LYS A 193 -15.46 16.88 -3.94
C LYS A 193 -16.98 16.75 -3.86
N ARG A 194 -17.66 17.76 -3.30
CA ARG A 194 -19.13 17.90 -3.35
C ARG A 194 -19.50 18.85 -4.49
N SER A 195 -20.28 18.35 -5.44
CA SER A 195 -20.97 19.21 -6.39
C SER A 195 -22.14 19.87 -5.67
N GLU A 196 -22.25 21.20 -5.76
CA GLU A 196 -23.46 21.92 -5.36
C GLU A 196 -24.64 21.55 -6.23
#